data_e6d8c4abedc1541bf332392a53ea6e0f
#
_entry.id   e6d8c4abedc1541bf332392a53ea6e0f
#
_cell.length_a   1.000
_cell.length_b   1.000
_cell.length_c   1.000
_cell.angle_alpha   90.00
_cell.angle_beta   90.00
_cell.angle_gamma   90.00
#
_symmetry.space_group_name_H-M   'P 1'
#
loop_
_entity.id
_entity.type
_entity.pdbx_description
1 polymer ?
#
loop_
_entity_poly.entity_id
_entity_poly.type
_entity_poly.pdbx_seq_one_letter_code
_entity_poly.pdbx_strand_id
1 'polypeptide(L)'
;DIPRLLASLEDGYDMAVGARDKASQASFSRFAGNKIYNRLASFVVNHKIKDLTSGFRAVKRELFLEFLYLLPNGFSYPTTITMSFFRVGYAVDYVSISAAKREGSSHINLLRDGVKFLLIIFKVGTLYSPLKIFFPLSTLFFLTGASYYGYTFISTGRFTNMSALLFICAMLVFIMGLISEQITTLLYKNHT
;
A
#
# COMPACT_ATOMS: atom_id res chain seq x y z
N ASP A 1 17.65 20.84 4.80
CA ASP A 1 17.39 19.41 4.52
C ASP A 1 17.60 19.02 3.05
N ILE A 2 17.46 19.97 2.06
CA ILE A 2 17.69 19.66 0.63
C ILE A 2 19.08 19.05 0.37
N PRO A 3 20.20 19.60 0.85
CA PRO A 3 21.52 19.01 0.61
C PRO A 3 21.64 17.56 1.09
N ARG A 4 20.96 17.20 2.20
CA ARG A 4 20.98 15.83 2.74
C ARG A 4 20.24 14.83 1.83
N LEU A 5 19.16 15.26 1.18
CA LEU A 5 18.45 14.41 0.20
C LEU A 5 19.29 14.24 -1.07
N LEU A 6 20.01 15.29 -1.52
CA LEU A 6 20.87 15.20 -2.68
C LEU A 6 22.08 14.30 -2.40
N ALA A 7 22.73 14.43 -1.23
CA ALA A 7 23.80 13.54 -0.81
C ALA A 7 23.38 12.06 -0.86
N SER A 8 22.17 11.73 -0.41
CA SER A 8 21.65 10.38 -0.50
C SER A 8 21.55 9.87 -1.96
N LEU A 9 21.19 10.73 -2.92
CA LEU A 9 21.21 10.35 -4.34
C LEU A 9 22.64 10.17 -4.89
N GLU A 10 23.61 10.98 -4.40
CA GLU A 10 25.03 10.86 -4.73
C GLU A 10 25.63 9.57 -4.16
N ASP A 11 25.16 9.12 -2.98
CA ASP A 11 25.52 7.85 -2.35
C ASP A 11 24.93 6.61 -3.09
N GLY A 12 24.25 6.83 -4.21
CA GLY A 12 23.78 5.75 -5.09
C GLY A 12 22.31 5.38 -4.95
N TYR A 13 21.57 6.00 -4.02
CA TYR A 13 20.12 5.78 -3.95
C TYR A 13 19.39 6.38 -5.14
N ASP A 14 18.24 5.81 -5.47
CA ASP A 14 17.41 6.23 -6.61
C ASP A 14 16.34 7.25 -6.21
N MET A 15 15.94 7.21 -4.95
CA MET A 15 15.03 8.18 -4.32
C MET A 15 15.41 8.39 -2.87
N ALA A 16 15.42 9.63 -2.42
CA ALA A 16 15.55 10.03 -1.01
C ALA A 16 14.23 10.67 -0.53
N VAL A 17 13.66 10.16 0.55
CA VAL A 17 12.40 10.64 1.13
C VAL A 17 12.66 11.25 2.50
N GLY A 18 12.26 12.50 2.69
CA GLY A 18 12.30 13.16 3.99
C GLY A 18 11.23 12.57 4.92
N ALA A 19 11.65 11.70 5.82
CA ALA A 19 10.76 11.09 6.81
C ALA A 19 10.60 12.01 8.03
N ARG A 20 9.35 12.35 8.35
CA ARG A 20 9.03 13.22 9.47
C ARG A 20 9.20 12.49 10.80
N ASP A 21 9.84 13.15 11.77
CA ASP A 21 9.98 12.63 13.12
C ASP A 21 8.63 12.54 13.83
N LYS A 22 8.53 11.60 14.79
CA LYS A 22 7.29 11.37 15.56
C LYS A 22 6.81 12.63 16.30
N ALA A 23 7.74 13.49 16.72
CA ALA A 23 7.44 14.74 17.44
C ALA A 23 6.79 15.81 16.55
N SER A 24 6.99 15.75 15.24
CA SER A 24 6.46 16.74 14.27
C SER A 24 5.06 16.40 13.72
N GLN A 25 4.47 15.29 14.15
CA GLN A 25 3.13 14.89 13.71
C GLN A 25 2.04 15.57 14.56
N ALA A 26 1.25 16.43 13.93
CA ALA A 26 0.36 17.39 14.58
C ALA A 26 -0.85 16.81 15.35
N SER A 27 -1.13 15.49 15.31
CA SER A 27 -2.26 14.85 16.00
C SER A 27 -2.05 13.35 16.17
N PHE A 28 -2.46 12.80 17.32
CA PHE A 28 -2.40 11.37 17.63
C PHE A 28 -3.20 10.52 16.61
N SER A 29 -4.38 10.97 16.18
CA SER A 29 -5.20 10.26 15.19
C SER A 29 -4.52 10.17 13.82
N ARG A 30 -3.79 11.22 13.40
CA ARG A 30 -3.00 11.21 12.16
C ARG A 30 -1.78 10.31 12.27
N PHE A 31 -1.13 10.29 13.43
CA PHE A 31 -0.02 9.37 13.69
C PHE A 31 -0.49 7.92 13.57
N ALA A 32 -1.60 7.56 14.21
CA ALA A 32 -2.18 6.21 14.14
C ALA A 32 -2.57 5.84 12.70
N GLY A 33 -3.24 6.74 11.98
CA GLY A 33 -3.58 6.55 10.56
C GLY A 33 -2.35 6.33 9.69
N ASN A 34 -1.35 7.20 9.78
CA ASN A 34 -0.10 7.06 9.02
C ASN A 34 0.64 5.75 9.34
N LYS A 35 0.62 5.32 10.61
CA LYS A 35 1.23 4.04 11.02
C LYS A 35 0.55 2.84 10.36
N ILE A 36 -0.78 2.85 10.30
CA ILE A 36 -1.56 1.80 9.63
C ILE A 36 -1.25 1.81 8.13
N TYR A 37 -1.26 2.98 7.48
CA TYR A 37 -0.96 3.10 6.05
C TYR A 37 0.46 2.66 5.70
N ASN A 38 1.45 3.09 6.49
CA ASN A 38 2.83 2.68 6.31
C ASN A 38 2.98 1.16 6.46
N ARG A 39 2.26 0.55 7.42
CA ARG A 39 2.30 -0.90 7.64
C ARG A 39 1.65 -1.68 6.49
N LEU A 40 0.48 -1.22 6.01
CA LEU A 40 -0.19 -1.83 4.86
C LEU A 40 0.65 -1.72 3.59
N ALA A 41 1.17 -0.53 3.29
CA ALA A 41 2.03 -0.33 2.14
C ALA A 41 3.32 -1.17 2.25
N SER A 42 3.93 -1.24 3.43
CA SER A 42 5.12 -2.07 3.69
C SER A 42 4.84 -3.55 3.45
N PHE A 43 3.66 -4.04 3.85
CA PHE A 43 3.23 -5.40 3.58
C PHE A 43 3.10 -5.68 2.08
N VAL A 44 2.49 -4.75 1.33
CA VAL A 44 2.29 -4.88 -0.11
C VAL A 44 3.62 -4.92 -0.86
N VAL A 45 4.53 -3.99 -0.58
CA VAL A 45 5.82 -3.88 -1.31
C VAL A 45 6.94 -4.74 -0.71
N ASN A 46 6.70 -5.38 0.44
CA ASN A 46 7.69 -6.20 1.17
C ASN A 46 8.95 -5.43 1.64
N HIS A 47 8.82 -4.12 1.80
CA HIS A 47 9.88 -3.23 2.27
C HIS A 47 9.36 -2.30 3.36
N LYS A 48 10.24 -1.92 4.32
CA LYS A 48 9.85 -1.05 5.41
C LYS A 48 9.70 0.40 4.94
N ILE A 49 8.47 0.89 4.92
CA ILE A 49 8.14 2.28 4.62
C ILE A 49 8.09 3.08 5.92
N LYS A 50 8.92 4.14 6.03
CA LYS A 50 8.96 5.01 7.22
C LYS A 50 7.92 6.13 7.14
N ASP A 51 7.76 6.79 5.99
CA ASP A 51 6.77 7.84 5.75
C ASP A 51 6.26 7.82 4.30
N LEU A 52 5.08 7.22 4.11
CA LEU A 52 4.45 7.05 2.81
C LEU A 52 3.92 8.37 2.22
N THR A 53 3.53 9.29 3.09
CA THR A 53 2.79 10.51 2.72
C THR A 53 3.67 11.75 2.63
N SER A 54 4.96 11.64 2.92
CA SER A 54 5.88 12.77 2.78
C SER A 54 6.02 13.21 1.32
N GLY A 55 5.74 14.47 1.06
CA GLY A 55 5.96 15.11 -0.25
C GLY A 55 7.38 15.63 -0.45
N PHE A 56 8.17 15.72 0.62
CA PHE A 56 9.54 16.22 0.56
C PHE A 56 10.49 15.10 0.16
N ARG A 57 10.95 15.10 -1.09
CA ARG A 57 11.76 14.04 -1.67
C ARG A 57 12.65 14.52 -2.81
N ALA A 58 13.73 13.80 -3.05
CA ALA A 58 14.55 13.90 -4.23
C ALA A 58 14.53 12.56 -4.98
N VAL A 59 14.50 12.60 -6.30
CA VAL A 59 14.36 11.41 -7.16
C VAL A 59 15.21 11.60 -8.39
N LYS A 60 15.89 10.56 -8.86
CA LYS A 60 16.56 10.57 -10.17
C LYS A 60 15.53 10.77 -11.28
N ARG A 61 15.72 11.81 -12.11
CA ARG A 61 14.76 12.23 -13.13
C ARG A 61 14.36 11.09 -14.08
N GLU A 62 15.32 10.33 -14.52
CA GLU A 62 15.14 9.24 -15.49
C GLU A 62 14.18 8.19 -14.94
N LEU A 63 14.42 7.71 -13.71
CA LEU A 63 13.60 6.71 -13.06
C LEU A 63 12.20 7.25 -12.67
N PHE A 64 12.11 8.56 -12.36
CA PHE A 64 10.82 9.19 -12.10
C PHE A 64 9.91 9.19 -13.34
N LEU A 65 10.48 9.45 -14.51
CA LEU A 65 9.74 9.51 -15.77
C LEU A 65 9.13 8.15 -16.15
N GLU A 66 9.74 7.04 -15.76
CA GLU A 66 9.21 5.69 -15.97
C GLU A 66 7.83 5.47 -15.35
N PHE A 67 7.53 6.19 -14.24
CA PHE A 67 6.27 6.04 -13.51
C PHE A 67 5.30 7.21 -13.71
N LEU A 68 5.62 8.17 -14.58
CA LEU A 68 4.82 9.37 -14.75
C LEU A 68 3.36 9.05 -15.11
N TYR A 69 3.13 8.02 -15.91
CA TYR A 69 1.80 7.58 -16.34
C TYR A 69 0.94 6.98 -15.20
N LEU A 70 1.57 6.55 -14.11
CA LEU A 70 0.87 6.00 -12.94
C LEU A 70 0.48 7.08 -11.93
N LEU A 71 1.11 8.25 -12.01
CA LEU A 71 0.93 9.29 -11.02
C LEU A 71 -0.44 9.94 -11.17
N PRO A 72 -1.23 10.05 -10.10
CA PRO A 72 -2.52 10.71 -10.16
C PRO A 72 -2.35 12.23 -10.27
N ASN A 73 -3.22 12.87 -11.03
CA ASN A 73 -3.34 14.32 -11.04
C ASN A 73 -3.92 14.79 -9.69
N GLY A 74 -3.06 15.07 -8.72
CA GLY A 74 -3.45 15.59 -7.41
C GLY A 74 -2.97 14.77 -6.22
N PHE A 75 -3.90 14.47 -5.32
CA PHE A 75 -3.61 13.85 -4.03
C PHE A 75 -3.07 12.42 -4.19
N SER A 76 -1.97 12.10 -3.49
CA SER A 76 -1.34 10.77 -3.37
C SER A 76 -0.18 10.42 -4.29
N TYR A 77 0.29 11.35 -5.09
CA TYR A 77 1.54 11.15 -5.81
C TYR A 77 2.67 10.54 -4.93
N PRO A 78 2.90 11.02 -3.68
CA PRO A 78 3.95 10.44 -2.82
C PRO A 78 3.80 8.96 -2.54
N THR A 79 2.57 8.50 -2.34
CA THR A 79 2.26 7.09 -2.08
C THR A 79 2.55 6.23 -3.31
N THR A 80 2.04 6.64 -4.46
CA THR A 80 2.19 5.90 -5.71
C THR A 80 3.65 5.73 -6.07
N ILE A 81 4.43 6.81 -6.14
CA ILE A 81 5.83 6.74 -6.54
C ILE A 81 6.68 5.92 -5.56
N THR A 82 6.46 6.06 -4.24
CA THR A 82 7.21 5.28 -3.24
C THR A 82 6.96 3.79 -3.40
N MET A 83 5.70 3.38 -3.53
CA MET A 83 5.35 1.97 -3.69
C MET A 83 5.87 1.40 -5.01
N SER A 84 5.82 2.18 -6.10
CA SER A 84 6.35 1.79 -7.41
C SER A 84 7.86 1.54 -7.36
N PHE A 85 8.62 2.45 -6.75
CA PHE A 85 10.07 2.33 -6.61
C PHE A 85 10.46 1.07 -5.85
N PHE A 86 9.85 0.83 -4.68
CA PHE A 86 10.13 -0.40 -3.94
C PHE A 86 9.74 -1.66 -4.70
N ARG A 87 8.67 -1.61 -5.47
CA ARG A 87 8.19 -2.80 -6.17
C ARG A 87 9.09 -3.21 -7.33
N VAL A 88 9.65 -2.26 -8.06
CA VAL A 88 10.60 -2.52 -9.16
C VAL A 88 12.00 -2.83 -8.63
N GLY A 89 12.27 -2.56 -7.34
CA GLY A 89 13.55 -2.87 -6.71
C GLY A 89 14.52 -1.70 -6.67
N TYR A 90 14.06 -0.47 -6.92
CA TYR A 90 14.90 0.72 -6.80
C TYR A 90 15.24 1.04 -5.35
N ALA A 91 16.46 1.57 -5.15
CA ALA A 91 16.97 1.90 -3.82
C ALA A 91 16.34 3.20 -3.29
N VAL A 92 15.64 3.09 -2.16
CA VAL A 92 14.97 4.24 -1.51
C VAL A 92 15.57 4.46 -0.13
N ASP A 93 16.09 5.66 0.10
CA ASP A 93 16.56 6.08 1.43
C ASP A 93 15.54 6.97 2.13
N TYR A 94 15.61 6.99 3.47
CA TYR A 94 14.79 7.81 4.35
C TYR A 94 15.65 8.72 5.21
N VAL A 95 15.69 9.99 4.87
CA VAL A 95 16.38 11.03 5.61
C VAL A 95 15.44 11.61 6.67
N SER A 96 15.79 11.51 7.96
CA SER A 96 15.00 12.14 9.02
C SER A 96 14.99 13.65 8.88
N ILE A 97 13.79 14.23 8.85
CA ILE A 97 13.57 15.66 8.79
C ILE A 97 12.72 16.14 9.97
N SER A 98 13.02 17.33 10.48
CA SER A 98 12.18 18.01 11.45
C SER A 98 11.23 18.96 10.68
N ALA A 99 9.96 18.58 10.58
CA ALA A 99 8.96 19.45 9.97
C ALA A 99 8.43 20.45 10.99
N ALA A 100 8.53 21.73 10.70
CA ALA A 100 7.94 22.77 11.53
C ALA A 100 6.42 22.55 11.68
N LYS A 101 5.87 22.87 12.83
CA LYS A 101 4.44 22.79 13.08
C LYS A 101 3.72 23.75 12.13
N ARG A 102 2.82 23.21 11.32
CA ARG A 102 2.07 23.98 10.34
C ARG A 102 1.16 25.00 11.05
N GLU A 103 1.31 26.26 10.72
CA GLU A 103 0.36 27.30 11.13
C GLU A 103 -0.85 27.24 10.17
N GLY A 104 -2.08 27.18 10.74
CA GLY A 104 -3.33 27.12 10.01
C GLY A 104 -4.14 25.84 10.18
N SER A 105 -5.41 25.90 9.76
CA SER A 105 -6.34 24.77 9.81
C SER A 105 -6.06 23.76 8.71
N SER A 106 -6.15 22.47 9.05
CA SER A 106 -6.02 21.40 8.07
C SER A 106 -7.38 21.11 7.44
N HIS A 107 -7.46 21.21 6.13
CA HIS A 107 -8.62 20.79 5.34
C HIS A 107 -8.73 19.28 5.11
N ILE A 108 -7.91 18.46 5.79
CA ILE A 108 -7.94 17.00 5.66
C ILE A 108 -9.12 16.46 6.46
N ASN A 109 -10.08 15.88 5.75
CA ASN A 109 -11.18 15.11 6.35
C ASN A 109 -10.70 13.68 6.58
N LEU A 110 -10.53 13.30 7.86
CA LEU A 110 -9.88 12.02 8.25
C LEU A 110 -10.57 10.79 7.65
N LEU A 111 -11.91 10.78 7.59
CA LEU A 111 -12.66 9.66 7.03
C LEU A 111 -12.61 9.64 5.50
N ARG A 112 -12.92 10.77 4.85
CA ARG A 112 -12.95 10.85 3.39
C ARG A 112 -11.59 10.62 2.76
N ASP A 113 -10.55 11.21 3.33
CA ASP A 113 -9.19 11.10 2.80
C ASP A 113 -8.57 9.77 3.22
N GLY A 114 -8.98 9.20 4.38
CA GLY A 114 -8.59 7.87 4.81
C GLY A 114 -9.04 6.78 3.82
N VAL A 115 -10.29 6.83 3.37
CA VAL A 115 -10.81 5.91 2.34
C VAL A 115 -10.04 6.06 1.02
N LYS A 116 -9.74 7.30 0.60
CA LYS A 116 -8.93 7.54 -0.61
C LYS A 116 -7.53 6.92 -0.50
N PHE A 117 -6.87 7.05 0.65
CA PHE A 117 -5.56 6.41 0.86
C PHE A 117 -5.63 4.89 0.79
N LEU A 118 -6.65 4.28 1.41
CA LEU A 118 -6.85 2.84 1.31
C LEU A 118 -7.07 2.40 -0.14
N LEU A 119 -7.91 3.12 -0.89
CA LEU A 119 -8.15 2.84 -2.30
C LEU A 119 -6.88 2.95 -3.14
N ILE A 120 -6.00 3.89 -2.82
CA ILE A 120 -4.72 4.04 -3.52
C ILE A 120 -3.79 2.88 -3.20
N ILE A 121 -3.64 2.51 -1.94
CA ILE A 121 -2.83 1.35 -1.54
C ILE A 121 -3.38 0.08 -2.18
N PHE A 122 -4.70 -0.08 -2.21
CA PHE A 122 -5.36 -1.17 -2.89
C PHE A 122 -5.06 -1.15 -4.39
N LYS A 123 -5.26 -0.02 -5.07
CA LYS A 123 -4.98 0.13 -6.51
C LYS A 123 -3.52 -0.16 -6.86
N VAL A 124 -2.58 0.43 -6.12
CA VAL A 124 -1.15 0.18 -6.34
C VAL A 124 -0.78 -1.25 -5.96
N GLY A 125 -1.36 -1.77 -4.89
CA GLY A 125 -1.14 -3.16 -4.46
C GLY A 125 -1.66 -4.19 -5.48
N THR A 126 -2.83 -3.96 -6.07
CA THR A 126 -3.37 -4.83 -7.14
C THR A 126 -2.58 -4.71 -8.43
N LEU A 127 -1.95 -3.56 -8.69
CA LEU A 127 -1.09 -3.39 -9.86
C LEU A 127 0.25 -4.14 -9.72
N TYR A 128 0.79 -4.26 -8.50
CA TYR A 128 2.14 -4.79 -8.30
C TYR A 128 2.21 -6.11 -7.52
N SER A 129 1.22 -6.41 -6.69
CA SER A 129 1.19 -7.62 -5.84
C SER A 129 -0.25 -8.03 -5.53
N PRO A 130 -1.06 -8.34 -6.54
CA PRO A 130 -2.49 -8.62 -6.34
C PRO A 130 -2.71 -9.81 -5.40
N LEU A 131 -1.93 -10.86 -5.50
CA LEU A 131 -2.09 -12.05 -4.66
C LEU A 131 -1.95 -11.74 -3.16
N LYS A 132 -1.09 -10.78 -2.77
CA LYS A 132 -0.96 -10.35 -1.37
C LYS A 132 -2.23 -9.70 -0.80
N ILE A 133 -3.10 -9.19 -1.67
CA ILE A 133 -4.38 -8.59 -1.27
C ILE A 133 -5.49 -9.63 -1.32
N PHE A 134 -5.59 -10.38 -2.42
CA PHE A 134 -6.67 -11.33 -2.64
C PHE A 134 -6.54 -12.59 -1.80
N PHE A 135 -5.32 -13.09 -1.53
CA PHE A 135 -5.11 -14.29 -0.73
C PHE A 135 -5.63 -14.17 0.72
N PRO A 136 -5.30 -13.12 1.50
CA PRO A 136 -5.87 -12.96 2.84
C PRO A 136 -7.40 -12.81 2.82
N LEU A 137 -7.94 -12.12 1.80
CA LEU A 137 -9.39 -11.95 1.65
C LEU A 137 -10.09 -13.27 1.35
N SER A 138 -9.55 -14.09 0.44
CA SER A 138 -10.08 -15.42 0.14
C SER A 138 -10.01 -16.34 1.37
N THR A 139 -8.89 -16.28 2.10
CA THR A 139 -8.71 -17.04 3.35
C THR A 139 -9.74 -16.65 4.40
N LEU A 140 -10.06 -15.35 4.52
CA LEU A 140 -11.10 -14.88 5.44
C LEU A 140 -12.48 -15.47 5.08
N PHE A 141 -12.87 -15.41 3.79
CA PHE A 141 -14.11 -16.05 3.33
C PHE A 141 -14.13 -17.55 3.60
N PHE A 142 -13.02 -18.23 3.32
CA PHE A 142 -12.89 -19.68 3.55
C PHE A 142 -13.05 -20.03 5.03
N LEU A 143 -12.34 -19.36 5.92
CA LEU A 143 -12.41 -19.60 7.37
C LEU A 143 -13.79 -19.27 7.93
N THR A 144 -14.42 -18.19 7.46
CA THR A 144 -15.81 -17.85 7.85
C THR A 144 -16.78 -18.95 7.39
N GLY A 145 -16.63 -19.41 6.14
CA GLY A 145 -17.42 -20.51 5.60
C GLY A 145 -17.23 -21.81 6.35
N ALA A 146 -16.00 -22.17 6.68
CA ALA A 146 -15.66 -23.37 7.45
C ALA A 146 -16.22 -23.31 8.88
N SER A 147 -16.08 -22.16 9.55
CA SER A 147 -16.62 -21.96 10.90
C SER A 147 -18.16 -22.03 10.91
N TYR A 148 -18.80 -21.40 9.94
CA TYR A 148 -20.25 -21.43 9.80
C TYR A 148 -20.75 -22.84 9.45
N TYR A 149 -20.07 -23.54 8.55
CA TYR A 149 -20.38 -24.94 8.23
C TYR A 149 -20.23 -25.84 9.47
N GLY A 150 -19.13 -25.70 10.22
CA GLY A 150 -18.93 -26.48 11.46
C GLY A 150 -20.06 -26.26 12.46
N TYR A 151 -20.48 -24.98 12.65
CA TYR A 151 -21.62 -24.65 13.51
C TYR A 151 -22.94 -25.30 13.03
N THR A 152 -23.27 -25.15 11.74
CA THR A 152 -24.54 -25.70 11.19
C THR A 152 -24.55 -27.24 11.15
N PHE A 153 -23.38 -27.85 10.90
CA PHE A 153 -23.25 -29.30 10.91
C PHE A 153 -23.48 -29.90 12.31
N ILE A 154 -22.89 -29.28 13.33
CA ILE A 154 -23.05 -29.73 14.72
C ILE A 154 -24.50 -29.50 15.23
N SER A 155 -25.10 -28.34 14.86
CA SER A 155 -26.44 -27.97 15.38
C SER A 155 -27.61 -28.62 14.62
N THR A 156 -27.49 -28.76 13.29
CA THR A 156 -28.61 -29.23 12.45
C THR A 156 -28.26 -30.39 11.51
N GLY A 157 -27.01 -30.86 11.51
CA GLY A 157 -26.53 -31.94 10.65
C GLY A 157 -26.57 -31.61 9.13
N ARG A 158 -26.66 -30.33 8.76
CA ARG A 158 -26.89 -29.94 7.35
C ARG A 158 -25.80 -29.02 6.82
N PHE A 159 -25.45 -29.23 5.55
CA PHE A 159 -24.72 -28.28 4.75
C PHE A 159 -25.70 -27.24 4.20
N THR A 160 -25.42 -25.96 4.44
CA THR A 160 -26.33 -24.87 4.08
C THR A 160 -25.89 -24.15 2.81
N ASN A 161 -26.84 -23.53 2.10
CA ASN A 161 -26.54 -22.69 0.92
C ASN A 161 -25.59 -21.54 1.27
N MET A 162 -25.65 -21.02 2.50
CA MET A 162 -24.73 -19.96 2.95
C MET A 162 -23.29 -20.45 3.07
N SER A 163 -23.08 -21.68 3.57
CA SER A 163 -21.75 -22.30 3.60
C SER A 163 -21.20 -22.48 2.17
N ALA A 164 -22.04 -22.98 1.24
CA ALA A 164 -21.66 -23.12 -0.16
C ALA A 164 -21.29 -21.77 -0.80
N LEU A 165 -22.09 -20.74 -0.55
CA LEU A 165 -21.85 -19.40 -1.07
C LEU A 165 -20.50 -18.84 -0.57
N LEU A 166 -20.18 -18.98 0.70
CA LEU A 166 -18.92 -18.52 1.28
C LEU A 166 -17.70 -19.24 0.68
N PHE A 167 -17.79 -20.55 0.47
CA PHE A 167 -16.72 -21.32 -0.19
C PHE A 167 -16.55 -20.93 -1.65
N ILE A 168 -17.65 -20.73 -2.38
CA ILE A 168 -17.60 -20.25 -3.78
C ILE A 168 -16.98 -18.86 -3.84
N CYS A 169 -17.37 -17.94 -2.96
CA CYS A 169 -16.76 -16.62 -2.88
C CYS A 169 -15.27 -16.70 -2.58
N ALA A 170 -14.85 -17.54 -1.64
CA ALA A 170 -13.44 -17.74 -1.32
C ALA A 170 -12.65 -18.21 -2.56
N MET A 171 -13.18 -19.20 -3.28
CA MET A 171 -12.56 -19.74 -4.48
C MET A 171 -12.48 -18.69 -5.61
N LEU A 172 -13.55 -17.96 -5.86
CA LEU A 172 -13.57 -16.90 -6.88
C LEU A 172 -12.56 -15.80 -6.59
N VAL A 173 -12.51 -15.31 -5.34
CA VAL A 173 -11.55 -14.28 -4.91
C VAL A 173 -10.11 -14.79 -5.04
N PHE A 174 -9.84 -16.05 -4.71
CA PHE A 174 -8.53 -16.65 -4.88
C PHE A 174 -8.11 -16.74 -6.35
N ILE A 175 -8.99 -17.23 -7.23
CA ILE A 175 -8.74 -17.33 -8.66
C ILE A 175 -8.50 -15.94 -9.26
N MET A 176 -9.30 -14.92 -8.88
CA MET A 176 -9.06 -13.54 -9.29
C MET A 176 -7.67 -13.04 -8.88
N GLY A 177 -7.21 -13.39 -7.68
CA GLY A 177 -5.86 -13.07 -7.21
C GLY A 177 -4.78 -13.72 -8.07
N LEU A 178 -4.93 -15.01 -8.39
CA LEU A 178 -4.00 -15.75 -9.25
C LEU A 178 -3.94 -15.17 -10.67
N ILE A 179 -5.09 -14.91 -11.29
CA ILE A 179 -5.14 -14.33 -12.64
C ILE A 179 -4.50 -12.94 -12.66
N SER A 180 -4.81 -12.11 -11.67
CA SER A 180 -4.21 -10.78 -11.55
C SER A 180 -2.69 -10.83 -11.38
N GLU A 181 -2.16 -11.80 -10.60
CA GLU A 181 -0.72 -12.01 -10.43
C GLU A 181 -0.04 -12.42 -11.75
N GLN A 182 -0.67 -13.30 -12.53
CA GLN A 182 -0.16 -13.70 -13.85
C GLN A 182 -0.12 -12.51 -14.81
N ILE A 183 -1.17 -11.69 -14.85
CA ILE A 183 -1.22 -10.47 -15.67
C ILE A 183 -0.09 -9.52 -15.26
N THR A 184 0.08 -9.29 -13.97
CA THR A 184 1.14 -8.42 -13.44
C THR A 184 2.52 -8.95 -13.86
N THR A 185 2.77 -10.24 -13.71
CA THR A 185 4.04 -10.86 -14.09
C THR A 185 4.34 -10.69 -15.58
N LEU A 186 3.32 -10.85 -16.44
CA LEU A 186 3.47 -10.65 -17.88
C LEU A 186 3.77 -9.19 -18.25
N LEU A 187 3.11 -8.24 -17.60
CA LEU A 187 3.32 -6.80 -17.85
C LEU A 187 4.76 -6.36 -17.49
N TYR A 188 5.34 -6.92 -16.44
CA TYR A 188 6.69 -6.54 -15.99
C TYR A 188 7.82 -7.37 -16.60
N LYS A 189 7.54 -8.50 -17.23
CA LYS A 189 8.55 -9.33 -17.92
C LYS A 189 9.28 -8.60 -19.06
N ASN A 190 8.64 -7.63 -19.67
CA ASN A 190 9.18 -6.86 -20.80
C ASN A 190 10.03 -5.64 -20.37
N HIS A 191 10.19 -5.40 -19.06
CA HIS A 191 10.99 -4.28 -18.52
C HIS A 191 12.30 -4.74 -17.84
N THR A 192 12.59 -6.04 -17.85
CA THR A 192 13.87 -6.65 -17.48
C THR A 192 14.59 -7.14 -18.73
#